data_f8664ab6632f3e179d6dc6aa0c9a136b
#
_entry.id   f8664ab6632f3e179d6dc6aa0c9a136b
#
_cell.length_a   1.000
_cell.length_b   1.000
_cell.length_c   1.000
_cell.angle_alpha   90.00
_cell.angle_beta   90.00
_cell.angle_gamma   90.00
#
_symmetry.space_group_name_H-M   'P 1'
#
loop_
_entity.id
_entity.type
_entity.pdbx_description
1 polymer ?
#
loop_
_entity_poly.entity_id
_entity_poly.type
_entity_poly.pdbx_seq_one_letter_code
_entity_poly.pdbx_strand_id
1 'polypeptide(L)'
;MNNRPGTLQIYFQLMKLRVVILLQITALCAIIAHDLMVRSESIPGDRTWLDTLESCIVTLVGGTMAAGGSNAINMVYDKDIDPGMSRTRTRPIPNGWISPRHALIFGIILAISGSAVFIPIHWKAAFWSFFSVFF
;
A
#
# COMPACT_ATOMS: atom_id res chain seq x y z
N MET A 1 6.92 -10.06 -31.37
CA MET A 1 6.47 -8.68 -31.08
C MET A 1 6.62 -8.46 -29.59
N ASN A 2 7.51 -7.57 -29.19
CA ASN A 2 7.86 -7.32 -27.78
C ASN A 2 6.75 -6.43 -27.18
N ASN A 3 5.71 -7.02 -26.59
CA ASN A 3 4.62 -6.30 -25.93
C ASN A 3 5.09 -5.76 -24.56
N ARG A 4 6.05 -4.82 -24.58
CA ARG A 4 6.42 -4.10 -23.37
C ARG A 4 5.22 -3.24 -22.92
N PRO A 5 4.71 -3.42 -21.70
CA PRO A 5 3.61 -2.61 -21.20
C PRO A 5 4.03 -1.14 -21.07
N GLY A 6 3.07 -0.23 -21.09
CA GLY A 6 3.33 1.20 -20.86
C GLY A 6 3.97 1.44 -19.49
N THR A 7 4.73 2.53 -19.37
CA THR A 7 5.45 2.87 -18.14
C THR A 7 4.54 2.88 -16.91
N LEU A 8 3.38 3.50 -16.98
CA LEU A 8 2.40 3.51 -15.88
C LEU A 8 1.94 2.11 -15.50
N GLN A 9 1.70 1.25 -16.48
CA GLN A 9 1.28 -0.13 -16.25
C GLN A 9 2.35 -0.94 -15.52
N ILE A 10 3.63 -0.67 -15.79
CA ILE A 10 4.75 -1.31 -15.06
C ILE A 10 4.70 -0.94 -13.58
N TYR A 11 4.51 0.35 -13.24
CA TYR A 11 4.42 0.79 -11.84
C TYR A 11 3.18 0.25 -11.12
N PHE A 12 2.03 0.18 -11.78
CA PHE A 12 0.85 -0.45 -11.21
C PHE A 12 1.03 -1.95 -10.97
N GLN A 13 1.78 -2.64 -11.82
CA GLN A 13 2.13 -4.05 -11.60
C GLN A 13 3.08 -4.22 -10.40
N LEU A 14 4.03 -3.28 -10.18
CA LEU A 14 4.89 -3.28 -8.99
C LEU A 14 4.06 -3.15 -7.70
N MET A 15 3.05 -2.30 -7.68
CA MET A 15 2.20 -2.06 -6.52
C MET A 15 1.26 -3.23 -6.20
N LYS A 16 1.05 -4.19 -7.11
CA LYS A 16 0.10 -5.32 -6.95
C LYS A 16 -1.30 -4.85 -6.55
N LEU A 17 -1.90 -3.96 -7.33
CA LEU A 17 -3.16 -3.27 -7.00
C LEU A 17 -4.28 -4.18 -6.48
N ARG A 18 -4.40 -5.44 -6.93
CA ARG A 18 -5.40 -6.38 -6.42
C ARG A 18 -5.25 -6.64 -4.92
N VAL A 19 -4.01 -6.78 -4.45
CA VAL A 19 -3.72 -6.98 -3.02
C VAL A 19 -4.01 -5.70 -2.25
N VAL A 20 -3.59 -4.55 -2.79
CA VAL A 20 -3.84 -3.24 -2.17
C VAL A 20 -5.33 -2.98 -2.01
N ILE A 21 -6.16 -3.27 -3.02
CA ILE A 21 -7.61 -3.10 -2.95
C ILE A 21 -8.22 -3.93 -1.82
N LEU A 22 -7.82 -5.19 -1.65
CA LEU A 22 -8.30 -6.04 -0.56
C LEU A 22 -7.93 -5.48 0.81
N LEU A 23 -6.69 -5.01 0.97
CA LEU A 23 -6.24 -4.36 2.20
C LEU A 23 -7.03 -3.08 2.49
N GLN A 24 -7.32 -2.28 1.49
CA GLN A 24 -8.10 -1.05 1.63
C GLN A 24 -9.55 -1.32 2.05
N ILE A 25 -10.21 -2.30 1.44
CA ILE A 25 -11.56 -2.69 1.84
C ILE A 25 -11.58 -3.07 3.32
N THR A 26 -10.63 -3.90 3.77
CA THR A 26 -10.54 -4.31 5.17
C THR A 26 -10.31 -3.12 6.10
N ALA A 27 -9.39 -2.20 5.73
CA ALA A 27 -9.09 -1.02 6.53
C ALA A 27 -10.30 -0.07 6.63
N LEU A 28 -11.01 0.17 5.53
CA LEU A 28 -12.21 1.01 5.52
C LEU A 28 -13.33 0.39 6.37
N CYS A 29 -13.56 -0.91 6.26
CA CYS A 29 -14.53 -1.61 7.11
C CYS A 29 -14.18 -1.47 8.59
N ALA A 30 -12.90 -1.57 8.95
CA ALA A 30 -12.45 -1.41 10.34
C ALA A 30 -12.68 0.02 10.86
N ILE A 31 -12.41 1.05 10.06
CA ILE A 31 -12.68 2.46 10.42
C ILE A 31 -14.18 2.67 10.66
N ILE A 32 -15.00 2.24 9.71
CA ILE A 32 -16.46 2.40 9.81
C ILE A 32 -17.02 1.65 11.01
N ALA A 33 -16.58 0.41 11.24
CA ALA A 33 -17.01 -0.39 12.37
C ALA A 33 -16.65 0.28 13.71
N HIS A 34 -15.39 0.75 13.85
CA HIS A 34 -14.93 1.48 15.03
C HIS A 34 -15.80 2.73 15.28
N ASP A 35 -16.03 3.54 14.25
CA ASP A 35 -16.75 4.79 14.40
C ASP A 35 -18.25 4.59 14.69
N LEU A 36 -18.84 3.50 14.19
CA LEU A 36 -20.20 3.08 14.57
C LEU A 36 -20.26 2.65 16.05
N MET A 37 -19.23 1.94 16.55
CA MET A 37 -19.16 1.55 17.96
C MET A 37 -19.00 2.75 18.89
N VAL A 38 -18.22 3.76 18.50
CA VAL A 38 -18.12 5.03 19.25
C VAL A 38 -19.47 5.74 19.29
N ARG A 39 -20.18 5.82 18.17
CA ARG A 39 -21.50 6.49 18.11
C ARG A 39 -22.60 5.75 18.84
N SER A 40 -22.51 4.43 18.95
CA SER A 40 -23.44 3.61 19.74
C SER A 40 -23.09 3.59 21.23
N GLU A 41 -22.15 4.43 21.69
CA GLU A 41 -21.64 4.49 23.07
C GLU A 41 -21.04 3.17 23.59
N SER A 42 -20.78 2.23 22.68
CA SER A 42 -20.15 0.94 23.01
C SER A 42 -18.66 1.08 23.33
N ILE A 43 -18.01 2.16 22.81
CA ILE A 43 -16.62 2.50 23.06
C ILE A 43 -16.55 3.99 23.40
N PRO A 44 -15.74 4.40 24.39
CA PRO A 44 -15.54 5.82 24.72
C PRO A 44 -14.91 6.58 23.56
N GLY A 45 -15.45 7.72 23.22
CA GLY A 45 -14.92 8.61 22.21
C GLY A 45 -15.96 9.61 21.71
N ASP A 46 -15.51 10.59 21.00
CA ASP A 46 -16.35 11.56 20.28
C ASP A 46 -15.81 11.69 18.86
N ARG A 47 -16.58 11.19 17.88
CA ARG A 47 -16.20 11.23 16.46
C ARG A 47 -17.38 11.65 15.60
N THR A 48 -17.13 12.66 14.78
CA THR A 48 -18.08 13.16 13.79
C THR A 48 -18.01 12.36 12.48
N TRP A 49 -18.98 12.55 11.59
CA TRP A 49 -18.93 11.98 10.23
C TRP A 49 -17.77 12.55 9.40
N LEU A 50 -17.34 13.77 9.69
CA LEU A 50 -16.19 14.39 9.05
C LEU A 50 -14.88 13.69 9.43
N ASP A 51 -14.72 13.32 10.72
CA ASP A 51 -13.54 12.57 11.19
C ASP A 51 -13.46 11.18 10.53
N THR A 52 -14.63 10.53 10.34
CA THR A 52 -14.72 9.25 9.62
C THR A 52 -14.27 9.42 8.17
N LEU A 53 -14.80 10.44 7.48
CA LEU A 53 -14.48 10.71 6.08
C LEU A 53 -12.99 11.04 5.90
N GLU A 54 -12.43 11.89 6.76
CA GLU A 54 -11.01 12.23 6.77
C GLU A 54 -10.14 10.99 6.95
N SER A 55 -10.46 10.15 7.95
CA SER A 55 -9.76 8.89 8.21
C SER A 55 -9.82 7.94 7.02
N CYS A 56 -10.97 7.84 6.34
CA CYS A 56 -11.12 7.04 5.13
C CYS A 56 -10.27 7.56 3.98
N ILE A 57 -10.27 8.86 3.71
CA ILE A 57 -9.48 9.47 2.63
C ILE A 57 -7.98 9.27 2.88
N VAL A 58 -7.51 9.57 4.09
CA VAL A 58 -6.10 9.40 4.44
C VAL A 58 -5.68 7.94 4.38
N THR A 59 -6.54 7.01 4.80
CA THR A 59 -6.27 5.58 4.70
C THR A 59 -6.22 5.12 3.24
N LEU A 60 -7.12 5.58 2.38
CA LEU A 60 -7.08 5.29 0.96
C LEU A 60 -5.78 5.77 0.29
N VAL A 61 -5.38 7.00 0.55
CA VAL A 61 -4.17 7.58 -0.04
C VAL A 61 -2.92 6.98 0.59
N GLY A 62 -2.73 7.17 1.89
CA GLY A 62 -1.54 6.73 2.62
C GLY A 62 -1.35 5.21 2.61
N GLY A 63 -2.44 4.46 2.83
CA GLY A 63 -2.43 3.00 2.81
C GLY A 63 -2.12 2.43 1.42
N THR A 64 -2.67 3.01 0.34
CA THR A 64 -2.35 2.59 -1.03
C THR A 64 -0.87 2.83 -1.35
N MET A 65 -0.33 3.98 -0.95
CA MET A 65 1.08 4.28 -1.16
C MET A 65 1.98 3.37 -0.32
N ALA A 66 1.72 3.20 0.97
CA ALA A 66 2.53 2.37 1.86
C ALA A 66 2.51 0.90 1.42
N ALA A 67 1.33 0.31 1.17
CA ALA A 67 1.20 -1.07 0.72
C ALA A 67 1.77 -1.28 -0.70
N GLY A 68 1.56 -0.33 -1.61
CA GLY A 68 2.12 -0.36 -2.96
C GLY A 68 3.66 -0.29 -2.93
N GLY A 69 4.21 0.56 -2.08
CA GLY A 69 5.65 0.67 -1.86
C GLY A 69 6.26 -0.61 -1.30
N SER A 70 5.64 -1.19 -0.26
CA SER A 70 6.04 -2.49 0.29
C SER A 70 6.03 -3.61 -0.76
N ASN A 71 4.97 -3.69 -1.57
CA ASN A 71 4.89 -4.67 -2.66
C ASN A 71 5.99 -4.50 -3.71
N ALA A 72 6.36 -3.25 -4.05
CA ALA A 72 7.46 -2.98 -4.96
C ALA A 72 8.82 -3.40 -4.38
N ILE A 73 9.06 -3.15 -3.09
CA ILE A 73 10.25 -3.59 -2.36
C ILE A 73 10.32 -5.11 -2.34
N ASN A 74 9.22 -5.80 -1.97
CA ASN A 74 9.16 -7.26 -1.95
C ASN A 74 9.47 -7.87 -3.33
N MET A 75 9.01 -7.24 -4.42
CA MET A 75 9.33 -7.73 -5.77
C MET A 75 10.82 -7.63 -6.09
N VAL A 76 11.55 -6.68 -5.49
CA VAL A 76 13.02 -6.59 -5.63
C VAL A 76 13.71 -7.70 -4.86
N TYR A 77 13.23 -8.05 -3.66
CA TYR A 77 13.76 -9.17 -2.89
C TYR A 77 13.53 -10.51 -3.60
N ASP A 78 12.37 -10.69 -4.21
CA ASP A 78 11.98 -11.92 -4.90
C ASP A 78 12.64 -12.07 -6.29
N LYS A 79 13.39 -11.09 -6.79
CA LYS A 79 13.89 -11.01 -8.18
C LYS A 79 14.63 -12.25 -8.67
N ASP A 80 15.35 -12.94 -7.77
CA ASP A 80 16.15 -14.10 -8.10
C ASP A 80 15.33 -15.40 -8.10
N ILE A 81 14.18 -15.41 -7.41
CA ILE A 81 13.27 -16.55 -7.27
C ILE A 81 12.16 -16.48 -8.34
N ASP A 82 11.67 -15.30 -8.64
CA ASP A 82 10.56 -15.05 -9.56
C ASP A 82 10.71 -15.69 -10.95
N PRO A 83 11.88 -15.71 -11.59
CA PRO A 83 12.05 -16.35 -12.90
C PRO A 83 11.77 -17.84 -12.89
N GLY A 84 12.02 -18.53 -11.76
CA GLY A 84 11.79 -19.96 -11.59
C GLY A 84 10.33 -20.35 -11.40
N MET A 85 9.44 -19.38 -11.12
CA MET A 85 8.03 -19.63 -10.85
C MET A 85 7.15 -19.26 -12.04
N SER A 86 6.29 -20.19 -12.51
CA SER A 86 5.37 -19.96 -13.63
C SER A 86 4.46 -18.74 -13.44
N ARG A 87 4.03 -18.46 -12.20
CA ARG A 87 3.14 -17.35 -11.85
C ARG A 87 3.82 -15.98 -11.84
N THR A 88 5.11 -15.91 -11.50
CA THR A 88 5.81 -14.66 -11.19
C THR A 88 6.86 -14.28 -12.24
N ARG A 89 7.25 -15.22 -13.12
CA ARG A 89 8.20 -14.96 -14.21
C ARG A 89 7.80 -13.83 -15.16
N THR A 90 6.49 -13.48 -15.19
CA THR A 90 5.95 -12.40 -16.04
C THR A 90 5.96 -11.04 -15.36
N ARG A 91 6.49 -10.91 -14.13
CA ARG A 91 6.61 -9.65 -13.41
C ARG A 91 7.57 -8.68 -14.10
N PRO A 92 7.45 -7.36 -13.84
CA PRO A 92 8.28 -6.35 -14.48
C PRO A 92 9.79 -6.53 -14.34
N ILE A 93 10.27 -6.92 -13.15
CA ILE A 93 11.70 -7.08 -12.88
C ILE A 93 12.30 -8.30 -13.61
N PRO A 94 11.73 -9.52 -13.51
CA PRO A 94 12.20 -10.67 -14.28
C PRO A 94 12.21 -10.46 -15.80
N ASN A 95 11.26 -9.68 -16.32
CA ASN A 95 11.20 -9.36 -17.74
C ASN A 95 12.13 -8.20 -18.17
N GLY A 96 12.87 -7.61 -17.24
CA GLY A 96 13.78 -6.50 -17.56
C GLY A 96 13.06 -5.19 -17.96
N TRP A 97 11.76 -5.06 -17.68
CA TRP A 97 11.01 -3.84 -18.01
C TRP A 97 11.36 -2.67 -17.12
N ILE A 98 11.81 -2.94 -15.89
CA ILE A 98 12.33 -1.98 -14.93
C ILE A 98 13.54 -2.57 -14.22
N SER A 99 14.55 -1.72 -13.95
CA SER A 99 15.69 -2.18 -13.17
C SER A 99 15.34 -2.37 -11.68
N PRO A 100 15.93 -3.34 -10.99
CA PRO A 100 15.71 -3.55 -9.56
C PRO A 100 16.00 -2.30 -8.72
N ARG A 101 17.02 -1.51 -9.10
CA ARG A 101 17.36 -0.26 -8.40
C ARG A 101 16.24 0.78 -8.49
N HIS A 102 15.69 0.99 -9.69
CA HIS A 102 14.57 1.93 -9.86
C HIS A 102 13.31 1.47 -9.13
N ALA A 103 13.00 0.17 -9.18
CA ALA A 103 11.88 -0.41 -8.45
C ALA A 103 12.03 -0.25 -6.93
N LEU A 104 13.25 -0.43 -6.40
CA LEU A 104 13.55 -0.26 -4.98
C LEU A 104 13.41 1.20 -4.54
N ILE A 105 13.99 2.15 -5.28
CA ILE A 105 13.89 3.58 -4.99
C ILE A 105 12.43 4.03 -5.01
N PHE A 106 11.67 3.63 -6.02
CA PHE A 106 10.25 3.90 -6.13
C PHE A 106 9.49 3.34 -4.92
N GLY A 107 9.73 2.07 -4.54
CA GLY A 107 9.10 1.42 -3.40
C GLY A 107 9.38 2.14 -2.08
N ILE A 108 10.64 2.52 -1.83
CA ILE A 108 11.05 3.23 -0.61
C ILE A 108 10.39 4.61 -0.54
N ILE A 109 10.46 5.40 -1.61
CA ILE A 109 9.84 6.73 -1.64
C ILE A 109 8.34 6.62 -1.40
N LEU A 110 7.67 5.68 -2.06
CA LEU A 110 6.25 5.48 -1.96
C LEU A 110 5.83 5.02 -0.55
N ALA A 111 6.58 4.10 0.07
CA ALA A 111 6.32 3.61 1.41
C ALA A 111 6.49 4.70 2.48
N ILE A 112 7.57 5.47 2.41
CA ILE A 112 7.83 6.58 3.36
C ILE A 112 6.78 7.66 3.20
N SER A 113 6.49 8.09 1.96
CA SER A 113 5.48 9.12 1.70
C SER A 113 4.09 8.66 2.14
N GLY A 114 3.73 7.39 1.88
CA GLY A 114 2.46 6.82 2.31
C GLY A 114 2.30 6.78 3.82
N SER A 115 3.36 6.41 4.55
CA SER A 115 3.35 6.42 6.02
C SER A 115 3.28 7.85 6.58
N ALA A 116 3.95 8.81 5.94
CA ALA A 116 3.93 10.21 6.36
C ALA A 116 2.53 10.86 6.23
N VAL A 117 1.71 10.40 5.31
CA VAL A 117 0.32 10.89 5.14
C VAL A 117 -0.53 10.70 6.41
N PHE A 118 -0.20 9.73 7.27
CA PHE A 118 -0.91 9.50 8.54
C PHE A 118 -0.50 10.43 9.68
N ILE A 119 0.62 11.16 9.57
CA ILE A 119 1.16 12.00 10.66
C ILE A 119 0.12 13.04 11.15
N PRO A 120 -0.57 13.79 10.28
CA PRO A 120 -1.52 14.81 10.71
C PRO A 120 -2.70 14.27 11.52
N ILE A 121 -3.12 13.03 11.26
CA ILE A 121 -4.27 12.40 11.96
C ILE A 121 -3.81 11.74 13.24
N HIS A 122 -2.82 10.88 13.17
CA HIS A 122 -2.34 10.15 14.36
C HIS A 122 -0.93 9.61 14.14
N TRP A 123 0.04 10.13 14.91
CA TRP A 123 1.44 9.73 14.80
C TRP A 123 1.67 8.21 15.00
N LYS A 124 0.86 7.53 15.85
CA LYS A 124 0.93 6.08 16.03
C LYS A 124 0.54 5.33 14.76
N ALA A 125 -0.46 5.84 14.01
CA ALA A 125 -0.83 5.23 12.73
C ALA A 125 0.30 5.35 11.71
N ALA A 126 0.97 6.50 11.63
CA ALA A 126 2.16 6.70 10.81
C ALA A 126 3.30 5.74 11.19
N PHE A 127 3.57 5.61 12.50
CA PHE A 127 4.59 4.71 13.02
C PHE A 127 4.31 3.25 12.64
N TRP A 128 3.10 2.76 12.88
CA TRP A 128 2.74 1.39 12.56
C TRP A 128 2.67 1.13 11.05
N SER A 129 2.22 2.11 10.27
CA SER A 129 2.26 2.04 8.80
C SER A 129 3.69 1.91 8.29
N PHE A 130 4.61 2.72 8.79
CA PHE A 130 6.03 2.64 8.45
C PHE A 130 6.63 1.29 8.87
N PHE A 131 6.35 0.85 10.09
CA PHE A 131 6.87 -0.42 10.62
C PHE A 131 6.38 -1.63 9.80
N SER A 132 5.13 -1.62 9.33
CA SER A 132 4.56 -2.69 8.52
C SER A 132 5.23 -2.89 7.15
N VAL A 133 5.98 -1.90 6.66
CA VAL A 133 6.72 -2.02 5.39
C VAL A 133 7.87 -3.03 5.50
N PHE A 134 8.37 -3.29 6.72
CA PHE A 134 9.49 -4.19 6.97
C PHE A 134 9.06 -5.65 7.23
N PHE A 135 7.78 -5.92 7.38
CA PHE A 135 7.20 -7.24 7.62
C PHE A 135 6.36 -7.74 6.45
#